data_8a4826be74f79fb55d2686ab1b8945e0
#
_entry.id   8a4826be74f79fb55d2686ab1b8945e0
#
_cell.length_a   1.000
_cell.length_b   1.000
_cell.length_c   1.000
_cell.angle_alpha   90.00
_cell.angle_beta   90.00
_cell.angle_gamma   90.00
#
_symmetry.space_group_name_H-M   'P 1'
#
loop_
_entity.id
_entity.type
_entity.pdbx_description
1 polymer ?
#
loop_
_entity_poly.entity_id
_entity_poly.type
_entity_poly.pdbx_seq_one_letter_code
_entity_poly.pdbx_strand_id
1 'polypeptide(L)'
;MTKVSRRAALSTLATVAAAATLSPAALATAPAPRKKGFQYCLNASTIRGQQLGIVKELEIAAKAGYDAMEVWVMGVQKYVDEGGKMPELKKRIDDLGIKVVDAIGFAPWIAEDAAKRKAGLEQAKREMEMLAAIGCPRLAAPPMGATDVPLLDLDQVAERFYALIEVGKGAGVMPQLEVWGFSKNLHKLSQVLYVAAECGHPDAKVLLDVYHLYRGGSDIDGLKLINGAC
;
A
#
# COMPACT_ATOMS: atom_id res chain seq x y z
N MET A 1 57.26 25.18 -40.28
CA MET A 1 56.36 24.01 -40.17
C MET A 1 57.14 22.86 -39.58
N THR A 2 57.03 22.63 -38.29
CA THR A 2 57.74 21.58 -37.53
C THR A 2 56.99 20.28 -37.67
N LYS A 3 57.63 19.26 -38.27
CA LYS A 3 57.05 17.91 -38.42
C LYS A 3 57.05 17.18 -37.07
N VAL A 4 55.87 16.92 -36.52
CA VAL A 4 55.72 16.05 -35.34
C VAL A 4 55.97 14.60 -35.74
N SER A 5 56.90 13.91 -35.08
CA SER A 5 57.31 12.54 -35.41
C SER A 5 56.21 11.54 -34.95
N ARG A 6 56.04 10.42 -35.69
CA ARG A 6 55.08 9.37 -35.39
C ARG A 6 55.24 8.73 -33.98
N ARG A 7 56.40 8.86 -33.37
CA ARG A 7 56.65 8.39 -31.99
C ARG A 7 56.08 9.30 -30.93
N ALA A 8 55.98 10.61 -31.17
CA ALA A 8 55.38 11.58 -30.25
C ALA A 8 53.82 11.47 -30.23
N ALA A 9 53.21 11.07 -31.36
CA ALA A 9 51.78 10.83 -31.45
C ALA A 9 51.32 9.56 -30.72
N LEU A 10 52.18 8.53 -30.61
CA LEU A 10 51.85 7.28 -29.94
C LEU A 10 51.98 7.34 -28.40
N SER A 11 52.85 8.22 -27.89
CA SER A 11 53.00 8.40 -26.44
C SER A 11 51.86 9.23 -25.82
N THR A 12 51.17 10.07 -26.61
CA THR A 12 50.01 10.86 -26.15
C THR A 12 48.71 10.05 -26.15
N LEU A 13 48.61 8.96 -26.90
CA LEU A 13 47.47 8.06 -26.93
C LEU A 13 47.49 7.02 -25.80
N ALA A 14 48.64 6.71 -25.22
CA ALA A 14 48.76 5.75 -24.14
C ALA A 14 48.33 6.32 -22.75
N THR A 15 48.34 7.65 -22.62
CA THR A 15 47.98 8.30 -21.35
C THR A 15 46.47 8.64 -21.23
N VAL A 16 45.71 8.55 -22.32
CA VAL A 16 44.26 8.79 -22.31
C VAL A 16 43.45 7.51 -22.08
N ALA A 17 44.05 6.34 -22.32
CA ALA A 17 43.35 5.04 -22.17
C ALA A 17 43.29 4.50 -20.72
N ALA A 18 44.03 5.09 -19.79
CA ALA A 18 44.04 4.65 -18.38
C ALA A 18 43.04 5.39 -17.46
N ALA A 19 42.31 6.38 -17.98
CA ALA A 19 41.34 7.17 -17.19
C ALA A 19 39.85 6.75 -17.39
N ALA A 20 39.58 5.68 -18.16
CA ALA A 20 38.21 5.33 -18.57
C ALA A 20 37.65 4.07 -17.90
N THR A 21 38.19 3.65 -16.76
CA THR A 21 37.64 2.51 -15.99
C THR A 21 37.31 2.87 -14.53
N LEU A 22 36.87 4.09 -14.26
CA LEU A 22 36.10 4.36 -13.09
C LEU A 22 34.64 4.12 -13.47
N SER A 23 34.17 2.87 -13.22
CA SER A 23 32.72 2.61 -13.08
C SER A 23 32.17 3.70 -12.17
N PRO A 24 31.11 4.40 -12.54
CA PRO A 24 30.39 5.20 -11.57
C PRO A 24 29.82 4.21 -10.56
N ALA A 25 30.56 3.95 -9.48
CA ALA A 25 29.91 3.52 -8.24
C ALA A 25 28.84 4.58 -8.02
N ALA A 26 27.57 4.19 -8.21
CA ALA A 26 26.44 5.03 -7.88
C ALA A 26 26.70 5.46 -6.43
N LEU A 27 27.12 6.71 -6.24
CA LEU A 27 27.14 7.35 -4.96
C LEU A 27 25.69 7.26 -4.49
N ALA A 28 25.41 6.26 -3.67
CA ALA A 28 24.19 6.22 -2.89
C ALA A 28 24.21 7.50 -2.06
N THR A 29 23.59 8.55 -2.58
CA THR A 29 23.41 9.78 -1.85
C THR A 29 22.70 9.40 -0.56
N ALA A 30 23.30 9.76 0.59
CA ALA A 30 22.65 9.59 1.86
C ALA A 30 21.23 10.17 1.77
N PRO A 31 20.22 9.48 2.29
CA PRO A 31 18.85 9.96 2.21
C PRO A 31 18.78 11.38 2.80
N ALA A 32 18.08 12.28 2.12
CA ALA A 32 17.90 13.66 2.59
C ALA A 32 17.35 13.64 4.02
N PRO A 33 17.74 14.61 4.89
CA PRO A 33 17.26 14.67 6.25
C PRO A 33 15.74 14.76 6.27
N ARG A 34 15.08 13.80 6.94
CA ARG A 34 13.63 13.70 7.01
C ARG A 34 13.04 14.86 7.82
N LYS A 35 11.94 15.43 7.36
CA LYS A 35 11.18 16.39 8.15
C LYS A 35 10.68 15.70 9.42
N LYS A 36 10.95 16.26 10.59
CA LYS A 36 10.42 15.78 11.88
C LYS A 36 8.88 15.73 11.80
N GLY A 37 8.29 14.60 12.16
CA GLY A 37 6.85 14.41 12.25
C GLY A 37 6.21 13.61 11.10
N PHE A 38 6.92 13.35 9.99
CA PHE A 38 6.43 12.48 8.92
C PHE A 38 7.05 11.09 8.99
N GLN A 39 6.21 10.06 8.80
CA GLN A 39 6.64 8.69 8.53
C GLN A 39 6.44 8.40 7.04
N TYR A 40 7.44 7.80 6.40
CA TYR A 40 7.37 7.44 5.00
C TYR A 40 6.99 5.97 4.87
N CYS A 41 5.85 5.72 4.25
CA CYS A 41 5.34 4.39 3.99
C CYS A 41 5.49 4.03 2.51
N LEU A 42 6.05 2.86 2.21
CA LEU A 42 6.06 2.31 0.85
C LEU A 42 4.80 1.47 0.65
N ASN A 43 4.00 1.82 -0.37
CA ASN A 43 2.92 0.96 -0.83
C ASN A 43 3.48 -0.13 -1.76
N ALA A 44 3.24 -1.39 -1.44
CA ALA A 44 3.74 -2.55 -2.19
C ALA A 44 3.30 -2.57 -3.67
N SER A 45 2.17 -1.93 -4.00
CA SER A 45 1.70 -1.81 -5.38
C SER A 45 2.72 -1.15 -6.31
N THR A 46 3.54 -0.23 -5.79
CA THR A 46 4.54 0.51 -6.57
C THR A 46 5.70 -0.35 -7.03
N ILE A 47 5.96 -1.45 -6.34
CA ILE A 47 7.06 -2.39 -6.66
C ILE A 47 6.59 -3.79 -7.05
N ARG A 48 5.28 -4.02 -7.17
CA ARG A 48 4.71 -5.35 -7.46
C ARG A 48 5.19 -5.95 -8.79
N GLY A 49 5.57 -5.11 -9.75
CA GLY A 49 6.08 -5.56 -11.04
C GLY A 49 7.38 -6.36 -10.93
N GLN A 50 8.14 -6.22 -9.87
CA GLN A 50 9.36 -6.96 -9.58
C GLN A 50 9.12 -8.37 -9.02
N GLN A 51 7.89 -8.69 -8.59
CA GLN A 51 7.47 -10.00 -8.07
C GLN A 51 8.40 -10.57 -6.98
N LEU A 52 8.80 -9.73 -6.04
CA LEU A 52 9.82 -10.03 -5.03
C LEU A 52 9.34 -10.95 -3.90
N GLY A 53 8.05 -10.91 -3.60
CA GLY A 53 7.46 -11.51 -2.41
C GLY A 53 7.71 -10.70 -1.14
N ILE A 54 6.80 -10.86 -0.16
CA ILE A 54 6.69 -9.98 1.01
C ILE A 54 8.00 -9.82 1.80
N VAL A 55 8.75 -10.91 1.97
CA VAL A 55 10.03 -10.85 2.72
C VAL A 55 11.01 -9.90 2.06
N LYS A 56 11.16 -10.02 0.74
CA LYS A 56 12.11 -9.20 -0.01
C LYS A 56 11.63 -7.76 -0.16
N GLU A 57 10.34 -7.55 -0.27
CA GLU A 57 9.71 -6.22 -0.29
C GLU A 57 10.00 -5.46 1.00
N LEU A 58 9.82 -6.10 2.17
CA LEU A 58 10.13 -5.54 3.48
C LEU A 58 11.64 -5.20 3.62
N GLU A 59 12.53 -6.11 3.19
CA GLU A 59 13.99 -5.87 3.22
C GLU A 59 14.38 -4.66 2.37
N ILE A 60 13.83 -4.54 1.17
CA ILE A 60 14.11 -3.43 0.26
C ILE A 60 13.56 -2.12 0.81
N ALA A 61 12.33 -2.12 1.33
CA ALA A 61 11.72 -0.94 1.94
C ALA A 61 12.55 -0.44 3.14
N ALA A 62 12.94 -1.34 4.04
CA ALA A 62 13.79 -1.01 5.18
C ALA A 62 15.18 -0.48 4.74
N LYS A 63 15.83 -1.15 3.79
CA LYS A 63 17.12 -0.73 3.24
C LYS A 63 17.06 0.62 2.53
N ALA A 64 15.95 0.92 1.84
CA ALA A 64 15.70 2.21 1.21
C ALA A 64 15.39 3.31 2.23
N GLY A 65 15.21 2.95 3.49
CA GLY A 65 14.99 3.88 4.59
C GLY A 65 13.53 4.26 4.78
N TYR A 66 12.56 3.50 4.32
CA TYR A 66 11.17 3.70 4.68
C TYR A 66 10.93 3.35 6.16
N ASP A 67 10.01 4.08 6.80
CA ASP A 67 9.62 3.82 8.18
C ASP A 67 8.56 2.73 8.28
N ALA A 68 7.77 2.59 7.21
CA ALA A 68 6.63 1.69 7.16
C ALA A 68 6.38 1.13 5.75
N MET A 69 5.55 0.11 5.70
CA MET A 69 5.07 -0.49 4.46
C MET A 69 3.57 -0.77 4.56
N GLU A 70 2.86 -0.52 3.47
CA GLU A 70 1.53 -1.01 3.19
C GLU A 70 1.66 -2.24 2.29
N VAL A 71 1.24 -3.40 2.78
CA VAL A 71 1.45 -4.68 2.11
C VAL A 71 0.17 -5.16 1.43
N TRP A 72 0.29 -6.12 0.50
CA TRP A 72 -0.87 -6.82 -0.03
C TRP A 72 -1.15 -8.06 0.81
N VAL A 73 -2.40 -8.25 1.23
CA VAL A 73 -2.85 -9.47 1.93
C VAL A 73 -2.48 -10.71 1.15
N MET A 74 -2.63 -10.69 -0.18
CA MET A 74 -2.23 -11.79 -1.06
C MET A 74 -0.74 -12.15 -0.94
N GLY A 75 0.13 -11.18 -0.68
CA GLY A 75 1.56 -11.42 -0.45
C GLY A 75 1.82 -12.14 0.86
N VAL A 76 1.08 -11.79 1.91
CA VAL A 76 1.13 -12.47 3.22
C VAL A 76 0.58 -13.89 3.09
N GLN A 77 -0.57 -14.06 2.42
CA GLN A 77 -1.16 -15.38 2.18
C GLN A 77 -0.22 -16.28 1.41
N LYS A 78 0.35 -15.78 0.31
CA LYS A 78 1.34 -16.53 -0.48
C LYS A 78 2.53 -17.00 0.36
N TYR A 79 3.06 -16.15 1.24
CA TYR A 79 4.13 -16.53 2.16
C TYR A 79 3.74 -17.72 3.05
N VAL A 80 2.51 -17.71 3.57
CA VAL A 80 1.98 -18.84 4.38
C VAL A 80 1.80 -20.11 3.53
N ASP A 81 1.23 -19.98 2.34
CA ASP A 81 0.99 -21.11 1.42
C ASP A 81 2.31 -21.78 0.99
N GLU A 82 3.39 -21.03 0.93
CA GLU A 82 4.76 -21.52 0.65
C GLU A 82 5.46 -22.09 1.90
N GLY A 83 4.75 -22.23 3.02
CA GLY A 83 5.25 -22.84 4.26
C GLY A 83 5.88 -21.84 5.24
N GLY A 84 5.81 -20.56 4.97
CA GLY A 84 6.26 -19.49 5.88
C GLY A 84 5.37 -19.41 7.12
N LYS A 85 5.97 -19.04 8.25
CA LYS A 85 5.27 -18.95 9.54
C LYS A 85 5.09 -17.50 9.97
N MET A 86 3.88 -17.15 10.40
CA MET A 86 3.56 -15.78 10.81
C MET A 86 4.47 -15.23 11.92
N PRO A 87 4.84 -15.99 12.97
CA PRO A 87 5.79 -15.52 13.98
C PRO A 87 7.18 -15.19 13.41
N GLU A 88 7.62 -15.95 12.40
CA GLU A 88 8.91 -15.69 11.73
C GLU A 88 8.86 -14.41 10.90
N LEU A 89 7.74 -14.19 10.18
CA LEU A 89 7.52 -12.95 9.44
C LEU A 89 7.44 -11.75 10.38
N LYS A 90 6.71 -11.86 11.48
CA LYS A 90 6.64 -10.80 12.51
C LYS A 90 8.02 -10.47 13.06
N LYS A 91 8.78 -11.51 13.45
CA LYS A 91 10.14 -11.30 13.93
C LYS A 91 11.03 -10.59 12.91
N ARG A 92 10.92 -10.95 11.63
CA ARG A 92 11.68 -10.30 10.55
C ARG A 92 11.30 -8.82 10.39
N ILE A 93 10.01 -8.50 10.48
CA ILE A 93 9.51 -7.11 10.45
C ILE A 93 10.16 -6.32 11.60
N ASP A 94 10.18 -6.89 12.81
CA ASP A 94 10.78 -6.25 13.98
C ASP A 94 12.30 -6.08 13.84
N ASP A 95 13.00 -7.12 13.40
CA ASP A 95 14.46 -7.09 13.19
C ASP A 95 14.87 -6.03 12.15
N LEU A 96 14.04 -5.79 11.13
CA LEU A 96 14.26 -4.76 10.12
C LEU A 96 13.95 -3.34 10.61
N GLY A 97 13.29 -3.21 11.76
CA GLY A 97 12.86 -1.92 12.29
C GLY A 97 11.81 -1.19 11.45
N ILE A 98 11.13 -1.91 10.53
CA ILE A 98 10.06 -1.37 9.69
C ILE A 98 8.70 -1.73 10.30
N LYS A 99 7.67 -0.92 10.03
CA LYS A 99 6.30 -1.20 10.47
C LYS A 99 5.45 -1.60 9.29
N VAL A 100 4.57 -2.59 9.45
CA VAL A 100 3.44 -2.78 8.54
C VAL A 100 2.28 -2.00 9.13
N VAL A 101 1.91 -0.90 8.48
CA VAL A 101 0.93 0.06 9.03
C VAL A 101 -0.45 -0.06 8.41
N ASP A 102 -0.52 -0.69 7.25
CA ASP A 102 -1.76 -0.95 6.53
C ASP A 102 -1.57 -2.14 5.60
N ALA A 103 -2.65 -2.70 5.09
CA ALA A 103 -2.65 -3.73 4.07
C ALA A 103 -3.80 -3.55 3.09
N ILE A 104 -3.61 -3.97 1.84
CA ILE A 104 -4.66 -3.93 0.82
C ILE A 104 -5.30 -5.31 0.73
N GLY A 105 -6.61 -5.39 1.03
CA GLY A 105 -7.44 -6.59 0.94
C GLY A 105 -8.48 -6.50 -0.16
N PHE A 106 -8.94 -7.66 -0.63
CA PHE A 106 -9.90 -7.74 -1.74
C PHE A 106 -11.10 -8.63 -1.40
N ALA A 107 -11.46 -8.74 -0.14
CA ALA A 107 -12.65 -9.46 0.28
C ALA A 107 -13.92 -8.78 -0.25
N PRO A 108 -14.88 -9.53 -0.86
CA PRO A 108 -16.08 -8.96 -1.47
C PRO A 108 -17.15 -8.60 -0.42
N TRP A 109 -16.79 -7.78 0.55
CA TRP A 109 -17.61 -7.38 1.70
C TRP A 109 -18.86 -6.61 1.33
N ILE A 110 -18.84 -5.85 0.21
CA ILE A 110 -19.91 -4.97 -0.24
C ILE A 110 -20.89 -5.67 -1.22
N ALA A 111 -20.61 -6.91 -1.63
CA ALA A 111 -21.41 -7.60 -2.64
C ALA A 111 -22.91 -7.57 -2.36
N GLU A 112 -23.72 -7.36 -3.42
CA GLU A 112 -25.17 -7.34 -3.32
C GLU A 112 -25.73 -8.73 -2.96
N ASP A 113 -25.18 -9.79 -3.57
CA ASP A 113 -25.52 -11.17 -3.22
C ASP A 113 -25.13 -11.48 -1.77
N ALA A 114 -26.11 -11.92 -0.99
CA ALA A 114 -25.94 -12.15 0.46
C ALA A 114 -24.97 -13.28 0.76
N ALA A 115 -24.94 -14.35 -0.06
CA ALA A 115 -24.04 -15.48 0.15
C ALA A 115 -22.60 -15.08 -0.15
N LYS A 116 -22.38 -14.35 -1.24
CA LYS A 116 -21.06 -13.79 -1.61
C LYS A 116 -20.57 -12.78 -0.55
N ARG A 117 -21.44 -11.92 -0.06
CA ARG A 117 -21.12 -10.98 1.01
C ARG A 117 -20.73 -11.69 2.30
N LYS A 118 -21.50 -12.70 2.72
CA LYS A 118 -21.16 -13.51 3.89
C LYS A 118 -19.79 -14.15 3.75
N ALA A 119 -19.52 -14.81 2.62
CA ALA A 119 -18.21 -15.38 2.33
C ALA A 119 -17.10 -14.32 2.33
N GLY A 120 -17.40 -13.11 1.84
CA GLY A 120 -16.51 -11.96 1.88
C GLY A 120 -16.16 -11.51 3.29
N LEU A 121 -17.12 -11.46 4.20
CA LEU A 121 -16.86 -11.11 5.61
C LEU A 121 -16.02 -12.19 6.32
N GLU A 122 -16.27 -13.46 6.03
CA GLU A 122 -15.44 -14.56 6.54
C GLU A 122 -14.00 -14.53 5.98
N GLN A 123 -13.85 -14.16 4.71
CA GLN A 123 -12.53 -13.91 4.10
C GLN A 123 -11.84 -12.74 4.80
N ALA A 124 -12.51 -11.60 4.92
CA ALA A 124 -11.97 -10.42 5.60
C ALA A 124 -11.51 -10.73 7.03
N LYS A 125 -12.29 -11.54 7.76
CA LYS A 125 -11.90 -11.99 9.11
C LYS A 125 -10.56 -12.72 9.10
N ARG A 126 -10.42 -13.74 8.24
CA ARG A 126 -9.15 -14.49 8.13
C ARG A 126 -7.97 -13.62 7.72
N GLU A 127 -8.20 -12.70 6.77
CA GLU A 127 -7.19 -11.74 6.33
C GLU A 127 -6.75 -10.83 7.49
N MET A 128 -7.68 -10.29 8.26
CA MET A 128 -7.38 -9.44 9.41
C MET A 128 -6.71 -10.20 10.55
N GLU A 129 -7.07 -11.45 10.80
CA GLU A 129 -6.36 -12.31 11.76
C GLU A 129 -4.89 -12.53 11.38
N MET A 130 -4.59 -12.75 10.09
CA MET A 130 -3.21 -12.81 9.60
C MET A 130 -2.47 -11.48 9.79
N LEU A 131 -3.13 -10.37 9.49
CA LEU A 131 -2.57 -9.04 9.65
C LEU A 131 -2.27 -8.72 11.12
N ALA A 132 -3.18 -9.06 12.03
CA ALA A 132 -2.96 -8.91 13.46
C ALA A 132 -1.72 -9.67 13.93
N ALA A 133 -1.49 -10.90 13.40
CA ALA A 133 -0.33 -11.73 13.75
C ALA A 133 1.01 -11.09 13.38
N ILE A 134 1.06 -10.17 12.41
CA ILE A 134 2.26 -9.41 12.05
C ILE A 134 2.28 -8.00 12.60
N GLY A 135 1.27 -7.63 13.40
CA GLY A 135 1.16 -6.31 14.01
C GLY A 135 0.68 -5.20 13.07
N CYS A 136 0.01 -5.56 11.96
CA CYS A 136 -0.64 -4.60 11.06
C CYS A 136 -1.99 -4.17 11.66
N PRO A 137 -2.20 -2.87 11.94
CA PRO A 137 -3.41 -2.41 12.63
C PRO A 137 -4.59 -2.10 11.70
N ARG A 138 -4.39 -2.05 10.38
CA ARG A 138 -5.41 -1.57 9.43
C ARG A 138 -5.48 -2.43 8.17
N LEU A 139 -6.64 -2.35 7.52
CA LEU A 139 -6.92 -2.99 6.24
C LEU A 139 -7.67 -2.02 5.33
N ALA A 140 -7.13 -1.70 4.18
CA ALA A 140 -7.85 -1.01 3.12
C ALA A 140 -9.01 -1.89 2.62
N ALA A 141 -10.22 -1.34 2.61
CA ALA A 141 -11.45 -2.02 2.21
C ALA A 141 -12.06 -1.35 0.97
N PRO A 142 -11.52 -1.64 -0.23
CA PRO A 142 -12.09 -1.16 -1.48
C PRO A 142 -13.46 -1.81 -1.75
N PRO A 143 -14.27 -1.27 -2.69
CA PRO A 143 -15.60 -1.77 -3.00
C PRO A 143 -15.59 -3.10 -3.77
N MET A 144 -14.83 -4.09 -3.26
CA MET A 144 -14.72 -5.42 -3.87
C MET A 144 -16.05 -6.19 -3.81
N GLY A 145 -16.47 -6.67 -4.96
CA GLY A 145 -17.78 -7.30 -5.14
C GLY A 145 -18.83 -6.37 -5.73
N ALA A 146 -18.52 -5.06 -5.85
CA ALA A 146 -19.40 -4.07 -6.47
C ALA A 146 -18.67 -3.11 -7.44
N THR A 147 -17.47 -3.46 -7.91
CA THR A 147 -16.65 -2.59 -8.76
C THR A 147 -17.34 -2.22 -10.08
N ASP A 148 -18.00 -3.18 -10.72
CA ASP A 148 -18.59 -3.03 -12.07
C ASP A 148 -20.12 -3.09 -12.10
N VAL A 149 -20.77 -3.31 -10.96
CA VAL A 149 -22.24 -3.32 -10.89
C VAL A 149 -22.78 -1.87 -10.82
N PRO A 150 -24.08 -1.64 -11.16
CA PRO A 150 -24.70 -0.34 -10.96
C PRO A 150 -24.51 0.20 -9.55
N LEU A 151 -24.69 1.51 -9.39
CA LEU A 151 -24.59 2.16 -8.10
C LEU A 151 -25.56 1.50 -7.10
N LEU A 152 -25.00 1.02 -6.00
CA LEU A 152 -25.75 0.45 -4.88
C LEU A 152 -26.39 1.55 -4.05
N ASP A 153 -27.41 1.20 -3.32
CA ASP A 153 -27.98 2.02 -2.27
C ASP A 153 -26.92 2.25 -1.18
N LEU A 154 -26.58 3.51 -0.93
CA LEU A 154 -25.50 3.87 -0.02
C LEU A 154 -25.84 3.61 1.45
N ASP A 155 -27.13 3.59 1.82
CA ASP A 155 -27.57 3.22 3.17
C ASP A 155 -27.27 1.74 3.43
N GLN A 156 -27.60 0.87 2.46
CA GLN A 156 -27.23 -0.53 2.54
C GLN A 156 -25.71 -0.75 2.54
N VAL A 157 -24.96 0.07 1.82
CA VAL A 157 -23.50 0.02 1.86
C VAL A 157 -22.99 0.41 3.24
N ALA A 158 -23.60 1.39 3.89
CA ALA A 158 -23.27 1.79 5.26
C ALA A 158 -23.50 0.66 6.27
N GLU A 159 -24.64 -0.05 6.19
CA GLU A 159 -24.90 -1.24 7.00
C GLU A 159 -23.85 -2.35 6.79
N ARG A 160 -23.45 -2.57 5.52
CA ARG A 160 -22.42 -3.56 5.17
C ARG A 160 -21.04 -3.16 5.70
N PHE A 161 -20.73 -1.87 5.66
CA PHE A 161 -19.47 -1.36 6.22
C PHE A 161 -19.45 -1.46 7.75
N TYR A 162 -20.59 -1.18 8.43
CA TYR A 162 -20.73 -1.43 9.86
C TYR A 162 -20.38 -2.90 10.21
N ALA A 163 -20.95 -3.86 9.48
CA ALA A 163 -20.67 -5.27 9.69
C ALA A 163 -19.20 -5.63 9.49
N LEU A 164 -18.52 -5.01 8.50
CA LEU A 164 -17.09 -5.20 8.27
C LEU A 164 -16.25 -4.63 9.44
N ILE A 165 -16.63 -3.46 9.97
CA ILE A 165 -15.96 -2.86 11.14
C ILE A 165 -16.05 -3.79 12.35
N GLU A 166 -17.23 -4.37 12.63
CA GLU A 166 -17.39 -5.32 13.74
C GLU A 166 -16.52 -6.58 13.57
N VAL A 167 -16.34 -7.07 12.32
CA VAL A 167 -15.38 -8.15 12.03
C VAL A 167 -13.96 -7.71 12.36
N GLY A 168 -13.58 -6.51 11.92
CA GLY A 168 -12.25 -5.95 12.18
C GLY A 168 -11.97 -5.75 13.65
N LYS A 169 -12.93 -5.26 14.39
CA LYS A 169 -12.87 -5.08 15.84
C LYS A 169 -12.61 -6.40 16.56
N GLY A 170 -13.28 -7.49 16.13
CA GLY A 170 -13.04 -8.82 16.65
C GLY A 170 -11.64 -9.38 16.36
N ALA A 171 -11.04 -8.99 15.24
CA ALA A 171 -9.69 -9.38 14.84
C ALA A 171 -8.58 -8.43 15.36
N GLY A 172 -8.93 -7.27 15.90
CA GLY A 172 -7.97 -6.24 16.30
C GLY A 172 -7.33 -5.47 15.13
N VAL A 173 -7.95 -5.47 13.96
CA VAL A 173 -7.50 -4.77 12.74
C VAL A 173 -8.65 -3.93 12.21
N MET A 174 -8.42 -2.64 12.01
CA MET A 174 -9.47 -1.70 11.61
C MET A 174 -9.57 -1.60 10.08
N PRO A 175 -10.71 -1.97 9.48
CA PRO A 175 -10.94 -1.73 8.06
C PRO A 175 -11.16 -0.24 7.81
N GLN A 176 -10.54 0.29 6.74
CA GLN A 176 -10.69 1.66 6.28
C GLN A 176 -11.43 1.65 4.95
N LEU A 177 -12.55 2.36 4.87
CA LEU A 177 -13.32 2.46 3.63
C LEU A 177 -12.52 3.19 2.55
N GLU A 178 -12.15 2.49 1.50
CA GLU A 178 -11.29 3.04 0.46
C GLU A 178 -12.10 3.63 -0.69
N VAL A 179 -11.74 4.85 -1.10
CA VAL A 179 -12.22 5.42 -2.37
C VAL A 179 -11.54 4.74 -3.53
N TRP A 180 -12.31 4.24 -4.52
CA TRP A 180 -11.76 3.53 -5.68
C TRP A 180 -12.19 4.15 -7.01
N GLY A 181 -11.39 5.06 -7.55
CA GLY A 181 -11.72 5.96 -8.63
C GLY A 181 -12.07 5.33 -9.98
N PHE A 182 -11.82 4.04 -10.18
CA PHE A 182 -12.24 3.29 -11.38
C PHE A 182 -13.45 2.38 -11.13
N SER A 183 -13.90 2.27 -9.90
CA SER A 183 -15.12 1.54 -9.55
C SER A 183 -16.37 2.34 -9.92
N LYS A 184 -17.49 1.67 -10.14
CA LYS A 184 -18.81 2.30 -10.24
C LYS A 184 -19.39 2.66 -8.87
N ASN A 185 -18.89 2.03 -7.82
CA ASN A 185 -19.28 2.28 -6.43
C ASN A 185 -18.10 2.82 -5.64
N LEU A 186 -18.35 3.73 -4.72
CA LEU A 186 -17.35 4.36 -3.84
C LEU A 186 -16.18 5.02 -4.61
N HIS A 187 -16.46 5.59 -5.79
CA HIS A 187 -15.46 6.28 -6.59
C HIS A 187 -15.33 7.78 -6.29
N LYS A 188 -16.26 8.31 -5.51
CA LYS A 188 -16.30 9.73 -5.13
C LYS A 188 -16.05 9.90 -3.64
N LEU A 189 -15.34 10.97 -3.29
CA LEU A 189 -15.18 11.42 -1.91
C LEU A 189 -16.53 11.49 -1.18
N SER A 190 -17.54 12.08 -1.83
CA SER A 190 -18.89 12.23 -1.25
C SER A 190 -19.55 10.90 -0.91
N GLN A 191 -19.38 9.86 -1.72
CA GLN A 191 -19.94 8.53 -1.47
C GLN A 191 -19.27 7.87 -0.25
N VAL A 192 -17.95 7.94 -0.17
CA VAL A 192 -17.17 7.37 0.93
C VAL A 192 -17.49 8.07 2.24
N LEU A 193 -17.56 9.41 2.22
CA LEU A 193 -17.93 10.19 3.41
C LEU A 193 -19.38 9.95 3.84
N TYR A 194 -20.31 9.84 2.89
CA TYR A 194 -21.69 9.48 3.19
C TYR A 194 -21.77 8.14 3.92
N VAL A 195 -21.17 7.09 3.34
CA VAL A 195 -21.16 5.75 3.94
C VAL A 195 -20.52 5.74 5.32
N ALA A 196 -19.38 6.42 5.49
CA ALA A 196 -18.71 6.50 6.78
C ALA A 196 -19.54 7.23 7.85
N ALA A 197 -20.26 8.27 7.47
CA ALA A 197 -21.14 9.01 8.38
C ALA A 197 -22.42 8.22 8.69
N GLU A 198 -23.08 7.68 7.65
CA GLU A 198 -24.36 6.97 7.79
C GLU A 198 -24.21 5.64 8.54
N CYS A 199 -23.05 4.97 8.43
CA CYS A 199 -22.83 3.73 9.16
C CYS A 199 -22.89 3.91 10.70
N GLY A 200 -22.71 5.12 11.21
CA GLY A 200 -22.89 5.47 12.62
C GLY A 200 -21.93 4.75 13.59
N HIS A 201 -20.90 4.09 13.07
CA HIS A 201 -19.93 3.39 13.91
C HIS A 201 -18.82 4.33 14.37
N PRO A 202 -18.46 4.39 15.68
CA PRO A 202 -17.45 5.31 16.19
C PRO A 202 -16.04 5.07 15.62
N ASP A 203 -15.78 3.85 15.15
CA ASP A 203 -14.52 3.46 14.55
C ASP A 203 -14.54 3.51 13.01
N ALA A 204 -15.57 4.14 12.40
CA ALA A 204 -15.58 4.32 10.95
C ALA A 204 -14.40 5.18 10.51
N LYS A 205 -13.57 4.63 9.63
CA LYS A 205 -12.40 5.28 9.06
C LYS A 205 -12.44 5.20 7.54
N VAL A 206 -11.85 6.21 6.92
CA VAL A 206 -11.73 6.27 5.45
C VAL A 206 -10.27 6.30 5.03
N LEU A 207 -9.98 5.70 3.88
CA LEU A 207 -8.71 5.77 3.21
C LEU A 207 -8.89 6.55 1.91
N LEU A 208 -8.30 7.74 1.86
CA LEU A 208 -8.46 8.69 0.76
C LEU A 208 -7.20 8.71 -0.11
N ASP A 209 -7.12 7.74 -1.01
CA ASP A 209 -6.04 7.67 -1.99
C ASP A 209 -6.16 8.82 -3.01
N VAL A 210 -5.10 9.60 -3.14
CA VAL A 210 -5.07 10.80 -4.02
C VAL A 210 -5.24 10.42 -5.49
N TYR A 211 -4.66 9.29 -5.93
CA TYR A 211 -4.85 8.79 -7.29
C TYR A 211 -6.32 8.43 -7.54
N HIS A 212 -6.94 7.75 -6.60
CA HIS A 212 -8.34 7.34 -6.72
C HIS A 212 -9.31 8.54 -6.62
N LEU A 213 -9.04 9.52 -5.79
CA LEU A 213 -9.80 10.77 -5.75
C LEU A 213 -9.76 11.49 -7.11
N TYR A 214 -8.57 11.64 -7.68
CA TYR A 214 -8.38 12.23 -9.00
C TYR A 214 -9.05 11.41 -10.10
N ARG A 215 -8.79 10.11 -10.14
CA ARG A 215 -9.34 9.18 -11.13
C ARG A 215 -10.87 9.12 -11.10
N GLY A 216 -11.47 9.16 -9.92
CA GLY A 216 -12.92 9.20 -9.70
C GLY A 216 -13.55 10.55 -9.98
N GLY A 217 -12.74 11.60 -10.22
CA GLY A 217 -13.20 12.96 -10.48
C GLY A 217 -13.80 13.62 -9.23
N SER A 218 -13.25 13.35 -8.04
CA SER A 218 -13.58 14.07 -6.81
C SER A 218 -12.93 15.44 -6.81
N ASP A 219 -13.62 16.42 -6.23
CA ASP A 219 -13.02 17.70 -5.93
C ASP A 219 -12.14 17.57 -4.67
N ILE A 220 -10.85 17.84 -4.83
CA ILE A 220 -9.86 17.76 -3.75
C ILE A 220 -10.13 18.80 -2.66
N ASP A 221 -10.75 19.94 -2.98
CA ASP A 221 -11.13 20.94 -2.01
C ASP A 221 -12.12 20.42 -0.96
N GLY A 222 -12.87 19.36 -1.30
CA GLY A 222 -13.73 18.64 -0.34
C GLY A 222 -12.96 18.07 0.86
N LEU A 223 -11.66 17.80 0.72
CA LEU A 223 -10.83 17.33 1.84
C LEU A 223 -10.71 18.34 2.97
N LYS A 224 -10.92 19.64 2.70
CA LYS A 224 -10.90 20.71 3.71
C LYS A 224 -12.06 20.58 4.72
N LEU A 225 -13.10 19.82 4.38
CA LEU A 225 -14.27 19.58 5.25
C LEU A 225 -14.03 18.42 6.23
N ILE A 226 -12.93 17.68 6.10
CA ILE A 226 -12.64 16.47 6.85
C ILE A 226 -11.60 16.80 7.92
N ASN A 227 -11.81 16.30 9.12
CA ASN A 227 -10.81 16.35 10.18
C ASN A 227 -10.14 14.97 10.38
N GLY A 228 -9.07 14.92 11.16
CA GLY A 228 -8.32 13.69 11.39
C GLY A 228 -9.01 12.63 12.26
N ALA A 229 -10.25 12.84 12.68
CA ALA A 229 -11.01 11.87 13.46
C ALA A 229 -11.68 10.79 12.58
N CYS A 230 -11.88 11.09 11.29
CA CYS A 230 -12.59 10.21 10.34
C CYS A 230 -11.68 9.19 9.64
#